data_e61fc336cccdfccb2999a60be5441b24
#
_entry.id   e61fc336cccdfccb2999a60be5441b24
#
_cell.length_a   1.000
_cell.length_b   1.000
_cell.length_c   1.000
_cell.angle_alpha   90.00
_cell.angle_beta   90.00
_cell.angle_gamma   90.00
#
_symmetry.space_group_name_H-M   'P 1'
#
loop_
_entity.id
_entity.type
_entity.pdbx_description
1 polymer ?
#
loop_
_entity_poly.entity_id
_entity_poly.type
_entity_poly.pdbx_seq_one_letter_code
_entity_poly.pdbx_strand_id
1 'polypeptide(L)' 'MRYRLIYYMNGEQGSYWSLSYSWILERYLLCQKCGYDVEIWEYNDQGSRLLERSLYNEQ' A
#
# COMPACT_ATOMS: atom_id res chain seq x y z
N MET A 1 7.87 13.88 -4.26
CA MET A 1 6.86 12.82 -4.32
C MET A 1 7.31 11.62 -3.53
N ARG A 2 6.45 11.08 -2.72
CA ARG A 2 6.76 9.86 -1.96
C ARG A 2 5.53 8.98 -1.89
N TYR A 3 5.76 7.70 -1.60
CA TYR A 3 4.71 6.70 -1.59
C TYR A 3 4.58 6.09 -0.22
N ARG A 4 3.36 5.71 0.13
CA ARG A 4 3.06 5.02 1.37
C ARG A 4 2.26 3.77 1.06
N LEU A 5 2.72 2.64 1.57
CA LEU A 5 1.95 1.40 1.54
C LEU A 5 1.31 1.25 2.91
N ILE A 6 0.01 0.98 2.94
CA ILE A 6 -0.71 0.70 4.16
C ILE A 6 -1.26 -0.71 4.05
N TYR A 7 -0.99 -1.53 5.05
CA TYR A 7 -1.53 -2.89 5.06
C TYR A 7 -2.26 -3.16 6.37
N TYR A 8 -3.21 -4.07 6.30
CA TYR A 8 -4.05 -4.44 7.44
C TYR A 8 -3.94 -5.94 7.63
N MET A 9 -3.59 -6.36 8.84
CA MET A 9 -3.40 -7.76 9.18
C MET A 9 -4.04 -8.01 10.54
N ASN A 10 -5.05 -8.88 10.57
CA ASN A 10 -5.73 -9.26 11.81
C ASN A 10 -6.19 -8.05 12.63
N GLY A 11 -6.69 -7.02 11.94
CA GLY A 11 -7.19 -5.81 12.60
C GLY A 11 -6.12 -4.80 12.95
N GLU A 12 -4.86 -5.10 12.67
CA GLU A 12 -3.76 -4.18 12.92
C GLU A 12 -3.32 -3.53 11.61
N GLN A 13 -2.91 -2.27 11.69
CA GLN A 13 -2.44 -1.51 10.55
C GLN A 13 -0.94 -1.32 10.62
N GLY A 14 -0.27 -1.55 9.50
CA GLY A 14 1.14 -1.22 9.36
C GLY A 14 1.36 -0.39 8.11
N SER A 15 2.51 0.24 7.99
CA SER A 15 2.80 1.03 6.80
C SER A 15 4.29 1.09 6.51
N TYR A 16 4.61 1.36 5.24
CA TYR A 16 5.96 1.60 4.75
C TYR A 16 5.95 2.88 3.94
N TRP A 17 7.03 3.65 4.03
CA TRP A 17 7.24 4.84 3.22
C TRP A 17 8.45 4.64 2.32
N SER A 18 8.37 5.13 1.09
CA SER A 18 9.51 5.07 0.17
C SER A 18 9.38 6.13 -0.91
N LEU A 19 10.51 6.55 -1.44
CA LEU A 19 10.56 7.39 -2.63
C LEU A 19 10.50 6.54 -3.90
N SER A 20 10.68 5.22 -3.77
CA SER A 20 10.68 4.29 -4.90
C SER A 20 9.35 3.59 -5.03
N TYR A 21 8.63 3.88 -6.11
CA TYR A 21 7.37 3.21 -6.39
C TYR A 21 7.58 1.70 -6.62
N SER A 22 8.66 1.33 -7.32
CA SER A 22 8.92 -0.09 -7.59
C SER A 22 9.14 -0.90 -6.32
N TRP A 23 9.82 -0.31 -5.32
CA TRP A 23 10.00 -0.96 -4.03
C TRP A 23 8.67 -1.13 -3.31
N ILE A 24 7.84 -0.09 -3.32
CA ILE A 24 6.51 -0.12 -2.71
C ILE A 24 5.63 -1.16 -3.41
N LEU A 25 5.65 -1.19 -4.74
CA LEU A 25 4.86 -2.14 -5.51
C LEU A 25 5.24 -3.58 -5.20
N GLU A 26 6.52 -3.85 -5.04
CA GLU A 26 7.00 -5.18 -4.67
C GLU A 26 6.43 -5.61 -3.32
N ARG A 27 6.43 -4.72 -2.33
CA ARG A 27 5.82 -4.98 -1.02
C ARG A 27 4.31 -5.16 -1.12
N TYR A 28 3.67 -4.37 -1.98
CA TYR A 28 2.25 -4.48 -2.22
C TYR A 28 1.88 -5.88 -2.72
N LEU A 29 2.64 -6.39 -3.69
CA LEU A 29 2.39 -7.72 -4.26
C LEU A 29 2.59 -8.83 -3.22
N LEU A 30 3.58 -8.68 -2.34
CA LEU A 30 3.79 -9.62 -1.24
C LEU A 30 2.62 -9.63 -0.27
N CYS A 31 2.13 -8.45 0.11
CA CYS A 31 0.97 -8.34 1.01
C CYS A 31 -0.27 -8.95 0.37
N GLN A 32 -0.48 -8.69 -0.92
CA GLN A 32 -1.60 -9.24 -1.66
C GLN A 32 -1.53 -10.78 -1.68
N LYS A 33 -0.34 -11.30 -1.92
CA LYS A 33 -0.12 -12.75 -1.95
C LYS A 33 -0.38 -13.39 -0.60
N CYS A 34 -0.09 -12.68 0.49
CA CYS A 34 -0.34 -13.15 1.84
C CYS A 34 -1.79 -13.01 2.29
N GLY A 35 -2.63 -12.41 1.45
CA GLY A 35 -4.05 -12.25 1.78
C GLY A 35 -4.36 -11.04 2.65
N TYR A 36 -3.46 -10.07 2.73
CA TYR A 36 -3.69 -8.85 3.51
C TYR A 36 -4.42 -7.81 2.66
N ASP A 37 -5.24 -7.01 3.31
CA ASP A 37 -5.76 -5.81 2.67
C ASP A 37 -4.61 -4.82 2.58
N VAL A 38 -4.44 -4.18 1.43
CA VAL A 38 -3.28 -3.33 1.20
C VAL A 38 -3.63 -2.19 0.25
N GLU A 39 -3.03 -1.04 0.48
CA GLU A 39 -3.22 0.16 -0.33
C GLU A 39 -1.88 0.82 -0.60
N ILE A 40 -1.76 1.46 -1.77
CA ILE A 40 -0.62 2.33 -2.06
C ILE A 40 -1.15 3.74 -2.27
N TRP A 41 -0.55 4.69 -1.58
CA TRP A 41 -0.86 6.11 -1.69
C TRP A 41 0.35 6.88 -2.16
N GLU A 42 0.10 7.89 -2.98
CA GLU A 42 1.10 8.83 -3.43
C GLU A 42 0.91 10.15 -2.70
N TYR A 43 2.00 10.74 -2.22
CA TYR A 43 1.96 12.03 -1.53
C TYR A 43 2.84 13.02 -2.27
N ASN A 44 2.33 14.22 -2.50
CA ASN A 44 3.07 15.32 -3.10
C ASN A 44 2.64 16.62 -2.44
N ASP A 45 3.12 17.75 -2.97
CA ASP A 45 2.85 19.06 -2.38
C ASP A 45 1.37 19.45 -2.43
N GLN A 46 0.59 18.78 -3.26
CA GLN A 46 -0.83 19.07 -3.45
C GLN A 46 -1.75 18.13 -2.66
N GLY A 47 -1.17 17.16 -1.96
CA GLY A 47 -1.96 16.23 -1.17
C GLY A 47 -1.61 14.77 -1.44
N SER A 48 -2.59 13.91 -1.27
CA SER A 48 -2.40 12.48 -1.43
C SER A 48 -3.44 11.89 -2.39
N ARG A 49 -3.07 10.77 -3.01
CA ARG A 49 -3.93 10.09 -3.96
C ARG A 49 -3.75 8.58 -3.83
N LEU A 50 -4.86 7.86 -3.81
CA LEU A 50 -4.82 6.39 -3.82
C LEU A 50 -4.42 5.91 -5.21
N LEU A 51 -3.38 5.09 -5.30
CA LEU A 51 -2.90 4.54 -6.57
C LEU A 51 -3.37 3.11 -6.79
N GLU A 52 -3.28 2.27 -5.77
CA GLU A 52 -3.65 0.87 -5.84
C GLU A 52 -4.32 0.44 -4.57
N ARG A 53 -5.23 -0.53 -4.68
CA ARG A 53 -5.93 -1.08 -3.54
C ARG A 53 -6.29 -2.53 -3.82
N SER A 54 -6.05 -3.39 -2.86
CA SER A 54 -6.43 -4.79 -2.95
C SER A 54 -7.04 -5.20 -1.61
N LEU A 55 -8.31 -5.60 -1.64
CA LEU A 55 -9.00 -6.07 -0.45
C LEU A 55 -9.23 -7.57 -0.59
N TYR A 56 -8.82 -8.31 0.41
CA TYR A 56 -8.89 -9.77 0.38
C TYR A 56 -10.32 -10.28 0.12
N ASN A 57 -11.30 -9.63 0.74
CA ASN A 57 -12.69 -10.06 0.62
C ASN A 57 -13.35 -9.66 -0.71
N GLU A 58 -12.66 -8.91 -1.55
CA GLU A 58 -13.18 -8.48 -2.85
C GLU A 58 -12.61 -9.29 -4.01
N GLN A 59 -11.77 -10.25 -3.71
CA GLN A 59 -11.12 -11.09 -4.74
C GLN A 59 -11.90 -12.37 -4.99
#